data_0191892e512da8833e59e54896956bbd
#
_entry.id   0191892e512da8833e59e54896956bbd
#
_cell.length_a   1.000
_cell.length_b   1.000
_cell.length_c   1.000
_cell.angle_alpha   90.00
_cell.angle_beta   90.00
_cell.angle_gamma   90.00
#
_symmetry.space_group_name_H-M   'P 1'
#
loop_
_entity.id
_entity.type
_entity.pdbx_description
1 polymer ?
#
loop_
_entity_poly.entity_id
_entity_poly.type
_entity_poly.pdbx_seq_one_letter_code
_entity_poly.pdbx_strand_id
1 'polypeptide(L)'
;MEYRQLGNSGLRVSVLTMGTMTFGGKGNFAEVGNLQLDEVRKLIDIVADAGVNLIDTANVYSGGGSEELIGEAMGHKRKPGMLIATKARYPMGEGPNDRGLSRWHLIRECEASLKRLKTDVIDLYQVHQWDGLTPLEETMEALDSLVRSG
;
A
#
# COMPACT_ATOMS: atom_id res chain seq x y z
N MET A 1 5.11 14.67 17.29
CA MET A 1 5.49 14.23 15.92
C MET A 1 5.65 15.44 15.02
N GLU A 2 6.69 15.49 14.21
CA GLU A 2 6.85 16.50 13.15
C GLU A 2 6.15 16.03 11.89
N TYR A 3 5.54 16.98 11.13
CA TYR A 3 4.86 16.69 9.85
C TYR A 3 5.45 17.55 8.76
N ARG A 4 5.64 16.95 7.57
CA ARG A 4 6.15 17.62 6.38
C ARG A 4 5.19 17.43 5.21
N GLN A 5 5.24 18.34 4.28
CA GLN A 5 4.54 18.22 3.02
C GLN A 5 5.18 17.11 2.17
N LEU A 6 4.36 16.23 1.59
CA LEU A 6 4.83 15.16 0.71
C LEU A 6 5.14 15.74 -0.67
N GLY A 7 6.43 16.01 -0.92
CA GLY A 7 6.88 16.65 -2.15
C GLY A 7 6.17 17.98 -2.40
N ASN A 8 5.64 18.16 -3.61
CA ASN A 8 4.89 19.35 -4.01
C ASN A 8 3.36 19.18 -3.89
N SER A 9 2.90 18.13 -3.22
CA SER A 9 1.47 17.93 -2.97
C SER A 9 0.99 18.71 -1.75
N GLY A 10 -0.31 18.89 -1.58
CA GLY A 10 -0.90 19.46 -0.36
C GLY A 10 -0.94 18.50 0.83
N LEU A 11 -0.57 17.22 0.64
CA LEU A 11 -0.65 16.19 1.68
C LEU A 11 0.47 16.36 2.71
N ARG A 12 0.13 16.33 4.00
CA ARG A 12 1.09 16.39 5.09
C ARG A 12 1.22 15.04 5.78
N VAL A 13 2.44 14.53 5.85
CA VAL A 13 2.77 13.25 6.45
C VAL A 13 3.75 13.42 7.61
N SER A 14 3.70 12.50 8.57
CA SER A 14 4.69 12.44 9.64
C SER A 14 6.08 12.11 9.07
N VAL A 15 7.13 12.65 9.68
CA VAL A 15 8.52 12.36 9.27
C VAL A 15 8.92 10.90 9.48
N LEU A 16 8.18 10.16 10.28
CA LEU A 16 8.28 8.72 10.43
C LEU A 16 7.06 8.06 9.76
N THR A 17 7.28 6.96 9.07
CA THR A 17 6.26 6.15 8.41
C THR A 17 6.33 4.73 8.93
N MET A 18 5.18 4.10 9.14
CA MET A 18 5.11 2.71 9.53
C MET A 18 5.22 1.80 8.29
N GLY A 19 6.39 1.16 8.12
CA GLY A 19 6.57 0.11 7.09
C GLY A 19 6.00 -1.23 7.54
N THR A 20 5.41 -2.00 6.60
CA THR A 20 4.66 -3.22 6.93
C THR A 20 5.15 -4.48 6.22
N MET A 21 6.36 -4.48 5.67
CA MET A 21 6.94 -5.63 4.98
C MET A 21 7.08 -6.87 5.91
N THR A 22 7.13 -6.65 7.22
CA THR A 22 7.22 -7.71 8.25
C THR A 22 5.88 -8.36 8.59
N PHE A 23 4.76 -7.90 8.02
CA PHE A 23 3.44 -8.43 8.30
C PHE A 23 3.13 -9.68 7.49
N GLY A 24 2.58 -10.71 8.14
CA GLY A 24 2.06 -11.92 7.51
C GLY A 24 3.08 -13.06 7.32
N GLY A 25 4.30 -12.79 6.88
CA GLY A 25 5.37 -13.78 6.76
C GLY A 25 5.08 -14.94 5.81
N LYS A 26 4.49 -14.67 4.64
CA LYS A 26 4.20 -15.70 3.62
C LYS A 26 5.18 -15.63 2.44
N GLY A 27 5.45 -16.78 1.84
CA GLY A 27 6.30 -16.89 0.64
C GLY A 27 7.70 -16.33 0.88
N ASN A 28 8.19 -15.50 -0.02
CA ASN A 28 9.52 -14.87 0.05
C ASN A 28 9.69 -13.91 1.25
N PHE A 29 8.63 -13.63 1.98
CA PHE A 29 8.65 -12.74 3.16
C PHE A 29 8.70 -13.50 4.48
N ALA A 30 8.72 -14.84 4.47
CA ALA A 30 8.72 -15.66 5.68
C ALA A 30 9.92 -15.39 6.59
N GLU A 31 11.07 -15.07 6.02
CA GLU A 31 12.30 -14.73 6.78
C GLU A 31 12.37 -13.24 7.18
N VAL A 32 11.54 -12.39 6.57
CA VAL A 32 11.53 -10.94 6.84
C VAL A 32 10.76 -10.60 8.11
N GLY A 33 9.70 -11.34 8.38
CA GLY A 33 8.87 -11.19 9.58
C GLY A 33 7.56 -11.97 9.44
N ASN A 34 6.90 -12.16 10.56
CA ASN A 34 5.68 -12.97 10.63
C ASN A 34 4.63 -12.38 11.58
N LEU A 35 4.62 -11.08 11.76
CA LEU A 35 3.67 -10.40 12.65
C LEU A 35 2.23 -10.71 12.21
N GLN A 36 1.43 -11.14 13.18
CA GLN A 36 0.04 -11.53 12.97
C GLN A 36 -0.93 -10.46 13.50
N LEU A 37 -2.21 -10.65 13.32
CA LEU A 37 -3.24 -9.61 13.50
C LEU A 37 -3.20 -8.87 14.84
N ASP A 38 -3.02 -9.58 15.96
CA ASP A 38 -3.02 -8.93 17.28
C ASP A 38 -1.77 -8.07 17.51
N GLU A 39 -0.63 -8.48 16.96
CA GLU A 39 0.61 -7.69 17.00
C GLU A 39 0.50 -6.48 16.08
N VAL A 40 -0.09 -6.66 14.88
CA VAL A 40 -0.35 -5.59 13.92
C VAL A 40 -1.26 -4.51 14.53
N ARG A 41 -2.35 -4.91 15.20
CA ARG A 41 -3.25 -3.96 15.90
C ARG A 41 -2.51 -3.15 16.94
N LYS A 42 -1.73 -3.81 17.79
CA LYS A 42 -0.94 -3.13 18.84
C LYS A 42 0.06 -2.14 18.25
N LEU A 43 0.74 -2.52 17.16
CA LEU A 43 1.69 -1.63 16.49
C LEU A 43 1.00 -0.42 15.86
N ILE A 44 -0.14 -0.62 15.19
CA ILE A 44 -0.93 0.48 14.63
C ILE A 44 -1.38 1.45 15.73
N ASP A 45 -1.80 0.93 16.89
CA ASP A 45 -2.18 1.76 18.03
C ASP A 45 -0.99 2.58 18.56
N ILE A 46 0.15 1.93 18.79
CA ILE A 46 1.38 2.59 19.28
C ILE A 46 1.81 3.72 18.32
N VAL A 47 1.89 3.45 17.02
CA VAL A 47 2.38 4.44 16.05
C VAL A 47 1.38 5.60 15.87
N ALA A 48 0.08 5.31 15.92
CA ALA A 48 -0.95 6.35 15.85
C ALA A 48 -0.90 7.25 17.09
N ASP A 49 -0.77 6.68 18.29
CA ASP A 49 -0.66 7.42 19.55
C ASP A 49 0.63 8.28 19.59
N ALA A 50 1.69 7.83 18.94
CA ALA A 50 2.91 8.61 18.73
C ALA A 50 2.78 9.71 17.67
N GLY A 51 1.63 9.79 16.97
CA GLY A 51 1.35 10.79 15.92
C GLY A 51 1.86 10.41 14.53
N VAL A 52 2.26 9.15 14.29
CA VAL A 52 2.52 8.66 12.92
C VAL A 52 1.19 8.60 12.19
N ASN A 53 1.13 9.19 10.99
CA ASN A 53 -0.10 9.26 10.21
C ASN A 53 -0.01 8.57 8.84
N LEU A 54 1.07 7.85 8.54
CA LEU A 54 1.23 7.14 7.27
C LEU A 54 1.67 5.69 7.52
N ILE A 55 0.91 4.76 6.96
CA ILE A 55 1.25 3.33 6.87
C ILE A 55 1.65 3.03 5.44
N ASP A 56 2.83 2.44 5.23
CA ASP A 56 3.37 2.07 3.92
C ASP A 56 3.39 0.56 3.76
N THR A 57 2.59 0.06 2.84
CA THR A 57 2.49 -1.35 2.44
C THR A 57 2.75 -1.53 0.95
N ALA A 58 2.56 -2.75 0.43
CA ALA A 58 2.55 -3.08 -0.99
C ALA A 58 1.71 -4.34 -1.24
N ASN A 59 1.16 -4.46 -2.45
CA ASN A 59 0.38 -5.63 -2.86
C ASN A 59 1.17 -6.94 -2.75
N VAL A 60 2.47 -6.91 -3.01
CA VAL A 60 3.34 -8.10 -3.02
C VAL A 60 3.76 -8.55 -1.62
N TYR A 61 3.67 -7.71 -0.58
CA TYR A 61 4.11 -8.09 0.77
C TYR A 61 3.30 -9.26 1.30
N SER A 62 3.99 -10.37 1.54
CA SER A 62 3.38 -11.65 1.93
C SER A 62 2.28 -12.12 0.97
N GLY A 63 2.41 -11.81 -0.35
CA GLY A 63 1.41 -12.16 -1.35
C GLY A 63 0.03 -11.50 -1.13
N GLY A 64 0.01 -10.30 -0.61
CA GLY A 64 -1.21 -9.56 -0.23
C GLY A 64 -1.54 -9.63 1.27
N GLY A 65 -0.91 -10.55 2.01
CA GLY A 65 -1.20 -10.77 3.42
C GLY A 65 -0.93 -9.56 4.31
N SER A 66 0.03 -8.70 3.97
CA SER A 66 0.27 -7.46 4.69
C SER A 66 -0.93 -6.50 4.57
N GLU A 67 -1.48 -6.31 3.37
CA GLU A 67 -2.68 -5.50 3.14
C GLU A 67 -3.91 -6.10 3.83
N GLU A 68 -4.08 -7.45 3.80
CA GLU A 68 -5.17 -8.13 4.48
C GLU A 68 -5.13 -7.89 5.99
N LEU A 69 -3.95 -7.99 6.63
CA LEU A 69 -3.78 -7.73 8.05
C LEU A 69 -4.06 -6.27 8.43
N ILE A 70 -3.63 -5.31 7.61
CA ILE A 70 -3.96 -3.90 7.80
C ILE A 70 -5.47 -3.70 7.67
N GLY A 71 -6.10 -4.29 6.65
CA GLY A 71 -7.55 -4.24 6.44
C GLY A 71 -8.34 -4.84 7.60
N GLU A 72 -7.87 -5.95 8.19
CA GLU A 72 -8.50 -6.55 9.37
C GLU A 72 -8.27 -5.76 10.66
N ALA A 73 -7.11 -5.13 10.77
CA ALA A 73 -6.78 -4.32 11.94
C ALA A 73 -7.53 -3.00 11.97
N MET A 74 -7.66 -2.32 10.84
CA MET A 74 -8.27 -0.99 10.73
C MET A 74 -9.56 -0.98 9.91
N GLY A 75 -9.54 -1.56 8.69
CA GLY A 75 -10.67 -1.60 7.77
C GLY A 75 -11.41 -0.28 7.65
N HIS A 76 -12.74 -0.35 7.62
CA HIS A 76 -13.62 0.82 7.60
C HIS A 76 -13.59 1.65 8.91
N LYS A 77 -12.90 1.19 9.95
CA LYS A 77 -12.67 1.91 11.21
C LYS A 77 -11.30 2.56 11.27
N ARG A 78 -10.79 3.00 10.12
CA ARG A 78 -9.52 3.71 10.04
C ARG A 78 -9.45 4.83 11.09
N LYS A 79 -8.34 4.90 11.83
CA LYS A 79 -8.14 6.00 12.79
C LYS A 79 -8.16 7.35 12.06
N PRO A 80 -8.81 8.37 12.61
CA PRO A 80 -8.88 9.70 11.98
C PRO A 80 -7.47 10.22 11.64
N GLY A 81 -7.29 10.66 10.40
CA GLY A 81 -6.04 11.21 9.90
C GLY A 81 -4.96 10.19 9.53
N MET A 82 -5.21 8.88 9.71
CA MET A 82 -4.29 7.85 9.25
C MET A 82 -4.39 7.68 7.74
N LEU A 83 -3.27 7.73 7.05
CA LEU A 83 -3.11 7.57 5.60
C LEU A 83 -2.57 6.17 5.28
N ILE A 84 -2.99 5.62 4.15
CA ILE A 84 -2.50 4.34 3.63
C ILE A 84 -1.80 4.58 2.30
N ALA A 85 -0.53 4.18 2.24
CA ALA A 85 0.22 4.05 1.00
C ALA A 85 0.34 2.57 0.63
N THR A 86 0.11 2.24 -0.64
CA THR A 86 0.42 0.91 -1.18
C THR A 86 1.06 1.03 -2.56
N LYS A 87 1.56 -0.09 -3.07
CA LYS A 87 2.37 -0.12 -4.30
C LYS A 87 2.01 -1.33 -5.14
N ALA A 88 2.15 -1.20 -6.47
CA ALA A 88 2.09 -2.31 -7.41
C ALA A 88 3.24 -2.28 -8.41
N ARG A 89 3.63 -3.41 -8.92
CA ARG A 89 4.57 -3.70 -10.02
C ARG A 89 4.97 -5.18 -10.05
N TYR A 90 5.28 -5.75 -8.88
CA TYR A 90 5.76 -7.14 -8.80
C TYR A 90 4.66 -8.13 -9.13
N PRO A 91 5.03 -9.38 -9.53
CA PRO A 91 4.05 -10.41 -9.87
C PRO A 91 3.10 -10.70 -8.71
N MET A 92 1.79 -10.73 -9.02
CA MET A 92 0.73 -11.16 -8.10
C MET A 92 0.05 -12.46 -8.58
N GLY A 93 0.49 -13.01 -9.71
CA GLY A 93 0.06 -14.25 -10.32
C GLY A 93 1.10 -14.77 -11.31
N GLU A 94 0.76 -15.87 -11.99
CA GLU A 94 1.65 -16.53 -12.95
C GLU A 94 1.39 -16.07 -14.41
N GLY A 95 0.33 -15.34 -14.65
CA GLY A 95 -0.06 -14.87 -15.96
C GLY A 95 0.90 -13.80 -16.53
N PRO A 96 0.97 -13.67 -17.86
CA PRO A 96 1.88 -12.71 -18.50
C PRO A 96 1.55 -11.25 -18.15
N ASN A 97 0.32 -10.95 -17.78
CA ASN A 97 -0.15 -9.62 -17.42
C ASN A 97 -0.32 -9.41 -15.90
N ASP A 98 0.16 -10.34 -15.07
CA ASP A 98 0.07 -10.24 -13.61
C ASP A 98 1.28 -9.53 -12.99
N ARG A 99 1.97 -8.69 -13.78
CA ARG A 99 3.16 -7.92 -13.37
C ARG A 99 3.33 -6.67 -14.23
N GLY A 100 4.26 -5.81 -13.82
CA GLY A 100 4.66 -4.61 -14.57
C GLY A 100 3.82 -3.38 -14.24
N LEU A 101 3.93 -2.35 -15.08
CA LEU A 101 3.26 -1.07 -14.88
C LEU A 101 2.22 -0.76 -15.96
N SER A 102 1.79 -1.80 -16.70
CA SER A 102 0.71 -1.63 -17.69
C SER A 102 -0.57 -1.10 -17.02
N ARG A 103 -1.35 -0.33 -17.78
CA ARG A 103 -2.66 0.15 -17.34
C ARG A 103 -3.53 -0.99 -16.79
N TRP A 104 -3.52 -2.13 -17.49
CA TRP A 104 -4.26 -3.33 -17.08
C TRP A 104 -3.87 -3.80 -15.69
N HIS A 105 -2.58 -3.96 -15.42
CA HIS A 105 -2.10 -4.46 -14.14
C HIS A 105 -2.32 -3.45 -13.01
N LEU A 106 -1.99 -2.18 -13.23
CA LEU A 106 -2.12 -1.13 -12.21
C LEU A 106 -3.56 -0.96 -11.72
N ILE A 107 -4.53 -0.93 -12.62
CA ILE A 107 -5.94 -0.77 -12.24
C ILE A 107 -6.44 -1.98 -11.45
N ARG A 108 -6.18 -3.20 -11.94
CA ARG A 108 -6.58 -4.43 -11.26
C ARG A 108 -5.94 -4.56 -9.88
N GLU A 109 -4.68 -4.23 -9.75
CA GLU A 109 -3.99 -4.30 -8.45
C GLU A 109 -4.47 -3.22 -7.48
N CYS A 110 -4.81 -2.03 -7.96
CA CYS A 110 -5.44 -1.01 -7.14
C CYS A 110 -6.78 -1.51 -6.56
N GLU A 111 -7.65 -2.05 -7.41
CA GLU A 111 -8.93 -2.64 -6.98
C GLU A 111 -8.75 -3.81 -6.02
N ALA A 112 -7.76 -4.67 -6.26
CA ALA A 112 -7.45 -5.78 -5.39
C ALA A 112 -6.90 -5.30 -4.03
N SER A 113 -6.05 -4.28 -4.03
CA SER A 113 -5.52 -3.65 -2.81
C SER A 113 -6.63 -3.01 -1.97
N LEU A 114 -7.56 -2.28 -2.58
CA LEU A 114 -8.74 -1.73 -1.90
C LEU A 114 -9.55 -2.82 -1.18
N LYS A 115 -9.76 -3.98 -1.84
CA LYS A 115 -10.46 -5.12 -1.25
C LYS A 115 -9.70 -5.72 -0.07
N ARG A 116 -8.36 -5.95 -0.20
CA ARG A 116 -7.53 -6.50 0.88
C ARG A 116 -7.46 -5.53 2.08
N LEU A 117 -7.30 -4.25 1.81
CA LEU A 117 -7.26 -3.19 2.81
C LEU A 117 -8.63 -2.88 3.43
N LYS A 118 -9.74 -3.41 2.88
CA LYS A 118 -11.13 -3.17 3.32
C LYS A 118 -11.44 -1.67 3.43
N THR A 119 -11.04 -0.91 2.43
CA THR A 119 -11.21 0.55 2.35
C THR A 119 -11.61 0.96 0.94
N ASP A 120 -12.27 2.10 0.82
CA ASP A 120 -12.66 2.67 -0.48
C ASP A 120 -11.61 3.67 -1.00
N VAL A 121 -10.59 3.99 -0.20
CA VAL A 121 -9.57 4.99 -0.55
C VAL A 121 -8.17 4.51 -0.21
N ILE A 122 -7.25 4.65 -1.16
CA ILE A 122 -5.79 4.60 -0.99
C ILE A 122 -5.29 6.03 -1.11
N ASP A 123 -4.61 6.54 -0.07
CA ASP A 123 -4.18 7.94 -0.02
C ASP A 123 -2.93 8.21 -0.86
N LEU A 124 -2.07 7.18 -1.02
CA LEU A 124 -0.88 7.23 -1.86
C LEU A 124 -0.70 5.91 -2.60
N TYR A 125 -0.93 5.91 -3.92
CA TYR A 125 -0.68 4.75 -4.77
C TYR A 125 0.61 4.93 -5.54
N GLN A 126 1.54 3.97 -5.40
CA GLN A 126 2.92 4.10 -5.88
C GLN A 126 3.27 3.00 -6.88
N VAL A 127 4.17 3.30 -7.80
CA VAL A 127 4.89 2.28 -8.55
C VAL A 127 6.03 1.75 -7.67
N HIS A 128 6.09 0.43 -7.47
CA HIS A 128 7.04 -0.18 -6.53
C HIS A 128 8.48 -0.13 -7.04
N GLN A 129 8.64 -0.18 -8.36
CA GLN A 129 9.91 -0.11 -9.06
C GLN A 129 9.66 0.26 -10.51
N TRP A 130 10.65 0.85 -11.17
CA TRP A 130 10.63 1.12 -12.60
C TRP A 130 10.41 -0.16 -13.41
N ASP A 131 9.59 -0.04 -14.46
CA ASP A 131 9.36 -1.08 -15.46
C ASP A 131 9.74 -0.55 -16.85
N GLY A 132 10.89 -0.95 -17.34
CA GLY A 132 11.40 -0.51 -18.65
C GLY A 132 10.67 -1.12 -19.86
N LEU A 133 9.67 -1.98 -19.65
CA LEU A 133 8.90 -2.61 -20.73
C LEU A 133 7.59 -1.89 -21.04
N THR A 134 7.05 -1.12 -20.09
CA THR A 134 5.81 -0.36 -20.28
C THR A 134 6.14 1.09 -20.63
N PRO A 135 5.53 1.68 -21.67
CA PRO A 135 5.65 3.10 -21.95
C PRO A 135 5.26 3.95 -20.73
N LEU A 136 6.07 4.99 -20.43
CA LEU A 136 5.82 5.84 -19.27
C LEU A 136 4.45 6.53 -19.34
N GLU A 137 4.06 6.92 -20.54
CA GLU A 137 2.78 7.57 -20.81
C GLU A 137 1.60 6.69 -20.39
N GLU A 138 1.64 5.38 -20.73
CA GLU A 138 0.60 4.42 -20.33
C GLU A 138 0.51 4.30 -18.81
N THR A 139 1.66 4.21 -18.14
CA THR A 139 1.72 4.15 -16.67
C THR A 139 1.11 5.41 -16.04
N MET A 140 1.50 6.60 -16.54
CA MET A 140 1.00 7.87 -16.01
C MET A 140 -0.48 8.09 -16.28
N GLU A 141 -0.97 7.71 -17.45
CA GLU A 141 -2.41 7.76 -17.78
C GLU A 141 -3.24 6.81 -16.91
N ALA A 142 -2.68 5.64 -16.56
CA ALA A 142 -3.33 4.71 -15.64
C ALA A 142 -3.48 5.32 -14.24
N LEU A 143 -2.41 5.89 -13.71
CA LEU A 143 -2.41 6.55 -12.39
C LEU A 143 -3.35 7.78 -12.38
N ASP A 144 -3.32 8.63 -13.40
CA ASP A 144 -4.23 9.77 -13.54
C ASP A 144 -5.70 9.33 -13.62
N SER A 145 -5.98 8.23 -14.34
CA SER A 145 -7.33 7.66 -14.40
C SER A 145 -7.83 7.18 -13.04
N LEU A 146 -6.97 6.54 -12.23
CA LEU A 146 -7.31 6.12 -10.88
C LEU A 146 -7.61 7.33 -9.98
N VAL A 147 -6.81 8.40 -10.05
CA VAL A 147 -7.06 9.64 -9.30
C VAL A 147 -8.40 10.28 -9.70
N ARG A 148 -8.73 10.32 -10.99
CA ARG A 148 -9.98 10.92 -11.49
C ARG A 148 -11.23 10.09 -11.17
N SER A 149 -11.06 8.80 -11.02
CA SER A 149 -12.19 7.91 -10.68
C SER A 149 -12.54 7.88 -9.19
N GLY A 150 -11.71 8.49 -8.34
CA GLY A 150 -11.89 8.55 -6.87
C GLY A 150 -11.15 7.46 -6.15
#